data_0ebd89841a12cd974875eebd52fafcde
#
_entry.id   0ebd89841a12cd974875eebd52fafcde
#
_cell.length_a   1.000
_cell.length_b   1.000
_cell.length_c   1.000
_cell.angle_alpha   90.00
_cell.angle_beta   90.00
_cell.angle_gamma   90.00
#
_symmetry.space_group_name_H-M   'P 1'
#
loop_
_entity.id
_entity.type
_entity.pdbx_description
1 polymer ?
#
loop_
_entity_poly.entity_id
_entity_poly.type
_entity_poly.pdbx_seq_one_letter_code
_entity_poly.pdbx_strand_id
1 'polypeptide(L)'
;MKTDGRKEIRDCLMLLPGRRTGFGDIVVEGDSIADIRLRPQTEPCTTLVMPGLVNCHCHAPMTLVRGLGGGLPLQRWLEEAIFPVEAKMTDEDIHAGTVWGAMEMLAGGTTCVADMYNGKTYPHGFLEVGMRARVCIPGLSIVPGRLEECISGTRSWNERMRGESNGDVYMDACIHSEYLTDEKFCRGLADANRELGRRLHFHCSETKREHEECIARHGKTPIAYLAGTGILDRGGYAAHCVWCTDDDFRIMAERDVALVHNPTSNMKLGSGFARIARAMELGVNVALGTDGPASNDNLDMFEEMHIASLIHKGLANDPTVLSPWDIIEMATKNGAKALGRDDIGELAVGKKADLCIVDLDSPHLVPALDIPNLVVNSMHGSDVVATVVGGDFTYDKSRADGEFAGGHGRMEKAKADLLAAVRRLGL
;
A
#
# COMPACT_ATOMS: atom_id res chain seq x y z
N MET A 1 8.06 -23.90 0.74
CA MET A 1 7.62 -25.04 1.60
C MET A 1 6.91 -24.43 2.80
N LYS A 2 5.59 -24.64 2.94
CA LYS A 2 4.90 -24.28 4.20
C LYS A 2 5.45 -25.20 5.27
N THR A 3 6.10 -24.63 6.28
CA THR A 3 6.46 -25.39 7.47
C THR A 3 5.18 -25.67 8.25
N ASP A 4 4.76 -26.93 8.32
CA ASP A 4 3.68 -27.44 9.20
C ASP A 4 4.06 -27.31 10.69
N GLY A 5 4.71 -26.22 11.07
CA GLY A 5 5.29 -26.00 12.37
C GLY A 5 4.58 -24.89 13.13
N ARG A 6 4.27 -25.16 14.38
CA ARG A 6 3.88 -24.16 15.36
C ARG A 6 5.08 -23.26 15.67
N LYS A 7 4.92 -21.93 15.50
CA LYS A 7 5.90 -20.91 15.83
C LYS A 7 5.37 -20.09 17.01
N GLU A 8 6.24 -19.59 17.86
CA GLU A 8 5.85 -18.81 19.04
C GLU A 8 6.76 -17.58 19.16
N ILE A 9 6.16 -16.39 19.19
CA ILE A 9 6.84 -15.13 19.48
C ILE A 9 6.52 -14.81 20.94
N ARG A 10 7.54 -14.81 21.78
CA ARG A 10 7.37 -14.73 23.23
C ARG A 10 7.78 -13.37 23.76
N ASP A 11 7.24 -13.05 24.94
CA ASP A 11 7.66 -11.90 25.74
C ASP A 11 7.62 -10.58 24.97
N CYS A 12 6.56 -10.33 24.19
CA CYS A 12 6.43 -9.15 23.33
C CYS A 12 5.29 -8.23 23.76
N LEU A 13 5.49 -6.92 23.58
CA LEU A 13 4.41 -5.94 23.53
C LEU A 13 3.63 -6.11 22.22
N MET A 14 2.34 -5.81 22.24
CA MET A 14 1.45 -6.01 21.10
C MET A 14 0.50 -4.83 20.90
N LEU A 15 0.23 -4.46 19.66
CA LEU A 15 -0.91 -3.61 19.30
C LEU A 15 -2.11 -4.50 18.99
N LEU A 16 -3.12 -4.45 19.85
CA LEU A 16 -4.29 -5.33 19.82
C LEU A 16 -5.54 -4.61 19.31
N PRO A 17 -6.55 -5.36 18.78
CA PRO A 17 -7.83 -4.78 18.40
C PRO A 17 -8.49 -4.02 19.55
N GLY A 18 -9.29 -2.99 19.19
CA GLY A 18 -9.95 -2.12 20.17
C GLY A 18 -9.02 -1.08 20.78
N ARG A 19 -7.95 -0.70 20.07
CA ARG A 19 -7.03 0.38 20.48
C ARG A 19 -6.37 0.11 21.82
N ARG A 20 -5.83 -1.08 21.98
CA ARG A 20 -5.20 -1.54 23.23
C ARG A 20 -3.76 -2.00 22.96
N THR A 21 -2.92 -1.82 23.95
CA THR A 21 -1.63 -2.51 24.04
C THR A 21 -1.74 -3.70 24.98
N GLY A 22 -0.95 -4.73 24.76
CA GLY A 22 -0.86 -5.90 25.62
C GLY A 22 0.55 -6.43 25.67
N PHE A 23 0.83 -7.31 26.63
CA PHE A 23 2.08 -8.03 26.75
C PHE A 23 1.84 -9.53 26.86
N GLY A 24 2.66 -10.33 26.19
CA GLY A 24 2.51 -11.79 26.24
C GLY A 24 3.16 -12.49 25.05
N ASP A 25 2.51 -13.58 24.59
CA ASP A 25 3.03 -14.43 23.52
C ASP A 25 2.00 -14.55 22.39
N ILE A 26 2.50 -14.63 21.17
CA ILE A 26 1.70 -14.93 19.96
C ILE A 26 2.08 -16.32 19.47
N VAL A 27 1.10 -17.15 19.23
CA VAL A 27 1.25 -18.49 18.66
C VAL A 27 0.75 -18.47 17.24
N VAL A 28 1.59 -18.91 16.31
CA VAL A 28 1.27 -19.04 14.88
C VAL A 28 1.25 -20.51 14.52
N GLU A 29 0.17 -20.97 13.88
CA GLU A 29 0.05 -22.32 13.31
C GLU A 29 -0.32 -22.20 11.82
N GLY A 30 0.54 -22.79 10.98
CA GLY A 30 0.41 -22.63 9.53
C GLY A 30 0.56 -21.15 9.13
N ASP A 31 -0.50 -20.58 8.55
CA ASP A 31 -0.52 -19.21 8.06
C ASP A 31 -1.30 -18.22 8.97
N SER A 32 -1.75 -18.67 10.14
CA SER A 32 -2.70 -17.93 10.95
C SER A 32 -2.27 -17.81 12.41
N ILE A 33 -2.76 -16.76 13.08
CA ILE A 33 -2.60 -16.59 14.53
C ILE A 33 -3.52 -17.58 15.21
N ALA A 34 -2.94 -18.58 15.90
CA ALA A 34 -3.67 -19.64 16.59
C ALA A 34 -4.06 -19.24 18.02
N ASP A 35 -3.21 -18.45 18.70
CA ASP A 35 -3.45 -18.05 20.09
C ASP A 35 -2.70 -16.75 20.43
N ILE A 36 -3.24 -15.96 21.36
CA ILE A 36 -2.60 -14.78 21.96
C ILE A 36 -2.75 -14.90 23.49
N ARG A 37 -1.63 -15.10 24.19
CA ARG A 37 -1.59 -15.32 25.62
C ARG A 37 -1.13 -14.07 26.35
N LEU A 38 -2.10 -13.32 26.85
CA LEU A 38 -1.81 -12.08 27.57
C LEU A 38 -1.44 -12.38 29.03
N ARG A 39 -0.49 -11.63 29.56
CA ARG A 39 -0.09 -11.63 30.96
C ARG A 39 0.41 -10.24 31.39
N PRO A 40 0.49 -9.96 32.72
CA PRO A 40 1.12 -8.73 33.20
C PRO A 40 2.59 -8.66 32.75
N GLN A 41 3.02 -7.48 32.34
CA GLN A 41 4.43 -7.22 32.07
C GLN A 41 5.15 -6.99 33.41
N THR A 42 6.14 -7.81 33.71
CA THR A 42 6.93 -7.73 34.97
C THR A 42 8.36 -7.25 34.73
N GLU A 43 8.85 -7.35 33.50
CA GLU A 43 10.20 -6.95 33.10
C GLU A 43 10.15 -6.00 31.88
N PRO A 44 11.17 -5.17 31.67
CA PRO A 44 11.28 -4.38 30.45
C PRO A 44 11.21 -5.28 29.19
N CYS A 45 10.46 -4.82 28.20
CA CYS A 45 10.33 -5.53 26.92
C CYS A 45 10.86 -4.65 25.79
N THR A 46 11.71 -5.22 24.96
CA THR A 46 12.33 -4.54 23.82
C THR A 46 11.71 -4.95 22.47
N THR A 47 10.73 -5.83 22.48
CA THR A 47 10.09 -6.32 21.26
C THR A 47 8.64 -5.85 21.17
N LEU A 48 8.30 -5.14 20.10
CA LEU A 48 6.92 -4.83 19.75
C LEU A 48 6.50 -5.68 18.56
N VAL A 49 5.34 -6.32 18.67
CA VAL A 49 4.65 -6.95 17.53
C VAL A 49 3.41 -6.15 17.20
N MET A 50 3.27 -5.76 15.97
CA MET A 50 2.09 -5.08 15.45
C MET A 50 1.57 -5.77 14.20
N PRO A 51 0.33 -5.52 13.77
CA PRO A 51 -0.14 -6.01 12.48
C PRO A 51 0.82 -5.57 11.37
N GLY A 52 1.05 -6.44 10.40
CA GLY A 52 1.79 -6.07 9.20
C GLY A 52 1.16 -4.85 8.52
N LEU A 53 1.99 -3.92 8.08
CA LEU A 53 1.53 -2.69 7.44
C LEU A 53 0.93 -2.99 6.06
N VAL A 54 -0.08 -2.21 5.69
CA VAL A 54 -0.81 -2.33 4.42
C VAL A 54 -0.65 -1.03 3.64
N ASN A 55 0.14 -1.06 2.58
CA ASN A 55 0.37 0.06 1.67
C ASN A 55 -0.69 0.04 0.56
N CYS A 56 -1.66 0.96 0.61
CA CYS A 56 -2.84 0.91 -0.26
C CYS A 56 -2.68 1.59 -1.62
N HIS A 57 -1.52 2.17 -1.91
CA HIS A 57 -1.19 2.71 -3.22
C HIS A 57 0.31 2.80 -3.41
N CYS A 58 0.81 2.15 -4.46
CA CYS A 58 2.22 2.12 -4.81
C CYS A 58 2.43 1.94 -6.32
N HIS A 59 3.64 2.26 -6.77
CA HIS A 59 4.20 1.96 -8.09
C HIS A 59 5.60 1.35 -7.88
N ALA A 60 5.67 0.16 -7.32
CA ALA A 60 6.92 -0.47 -6.89
C ALA A 60 8.02 -0.52 -7.97
N PRO A 61 7.71 -0.76 -9.28
CA PRO A 61 8.73 -0.70 -10.34
C PRO A 61 9.44 0.64 -10.47
N MET A 62 8.84 1.75 -9.98
CA MET A 62 9.47 3.08 -10.01
C MET A 62 10.71 3.21 -9.10
N THR A 63 11.10 2.16 -8.37
CA THR A 63 12.44 2.08 -7.74
C THR A 63 13.56 2.26 -8.75
N LEU A 64 13.33 1.92 -10.02
CA LEU A 64 14.25 2.16 -11.15
C LEU A 64 14.52 3.64 -11.41
N VAL A 65 13.57 4.51 -11.09
CA VAL A 65 13.59 5.95 -11.42
C VAL A 65 13.46 6.82 -10.14
N ARG A 66 13.86 6.27 -9.01
CA ARG A 66 13.87 6.98 -7.71
C ARG A 66 14.63 8.29 -7.81
N GLY A 67 14.01 9.39 -7.36
CA GLY A 67 14.60 10.72 -7.36
C GLY A 67 14.65 11.41 -8.73
N LEU A 68 14.18 10.77 -9.82
CA LEU A 68 14.21 11.34 -11.16
C LEU A 68 13.20 12.50 -11.29
N GLY A 69 13.67 13.63 -11.85
CA GLY A 69 12.82 14.79 -12.14
C GLY A 69 12.37 15.58 -10.92
N GLY A 70 13.08 15.48 -9.79
CA GLY A 70 12.75 16.22 -8.57
C GLY A 70 12.58 17.73 -8.79
N GLY A 71 11.54 18.33 -8.17
CA GLY A 71 11.24 19.75 -8.26
C GLY A 71 10.38 20.17 -9.47
N LEU A 72 9.92 19.23 -10.29
CA LEU A 72 8.97 19.51 -11.38
C LEU A 72 7.51 19.35 -10.90
N PRO A 73 6.57 20.22 -11.35
CA PRO A 73 5.14 19.98 -11.16
C PRO A 73 4.70 18.69 -11.86
N LEU A 74 3.67 18.02 -11.33
CA LEU A 74 3.21 16.68 -11.75
C LEU A 74 3.19 16.46 -13.28
N GLN A 75 2.54 17.34 -14.05
CA GLN A 75 2.41 17.17 -15.49
C GLN A 75 3.78 17.18 -16.20
N ARG A 76 4.63 18.16 -15.87
CA ARG A 76 5.98 18.24 -16.41
C ARG A 76 6.87 17.10 -15.95
N TRP A 77 6.70 16.69 -14.68
CA TRP A 77 7.41 15.54 -14.13
C TRP A 77 7.09 14.26 -14.92
N LEU A 78 5.81 14.00 -15.21
CA LEU A 78 5.38 12.86 -16.01
C LEU A 78 5.95 12.95 -17.46
N GLU A 79 5.75 14.10 -18.13
CA GLU A 79 6.05 14.26 -19.54
C GLU A 79 7.57 14.37 -19.84
N GLU A 80 8.33 15.05 -18.98
CA GLU A 80 9.74 15.36 -19.19
C GLU A 80 10.69 14.34 -18.56
N ALA A 81 10.29 13.70 -17.44
CA ALA A 81 11.16 12.79 -16.69
C ALA A 81 10.71 11.33 -16.74
N ILE A 82 9.44 11.02 -16.44
CA ILE A 82 9.00 9.64 -16.22
C ILE A 82 8.65 8.91 -17.51
N PHE A 83 7.71 9.41 -18.30
CA PHE A 83 7.25 8.72 -19.52
C PHE A 83 8.36 8.42 -20.52
N PRO A 84 9.38 9.30 -20.76
CA PRO A 84 10.47 8.99 -21.67
C PRO A 84 11.34 7.81 -21.21
N VAL A 85 11.42 7.55 -19.91
CA VAL A 85 12.15 6.40 -19.34
C VAL A 85 11.28 5.16 -19.35
N GLU A 86 10.03 5.26 -18.87
CA GLU A 86 9.08 4.15 -18.86
C GLU A 86 8.85 3.54 -20.25
N ALA A 87 8.81 4.37 -21.30
CA ALA A 87 8.68 3.90 -22.67
C ALA A 87 9.82 3.00 -23.15
N LYS A 88 10.96 2.98 -22.44
CA LYS A 88 12.13 2.13 -22.74
C LYS A 88 12.22 0.90 -21.81
N MET A 89 11.41 0.83 -20.77
CA MET A 89 11.44 -0.28 -19.82
C MET A 89 10.94 -1.57 -20.48
N THR A 90 11.66 -2.65 -20.24
CA THR A 90 11.24 -4.01 -20.61
C THR A 90 10.48 -4.67 -19.45
N ASP A 91 9.81 -5.79 -19.72
CA ASP A 91 9.17 -6.60 -18.67
C ASP A 91 10.19 -7.06 -17.62
N GLU A 92 11.45 -7.33 -17.98
CA GLU A 92 12.52 -7.71 -17.06
C GLU A 92 12.95 -6.55 -16.15
N ASP A 93 13.00 -5.33 -16.67
CA ASP A 93 13.31 -4.15 -15.84
C ASP A 93 12.20 -3.91 -14.82
N ILE A 94 10.95 -3.93 -15.30
CA ILE A 94 9.77 -3.77 -14.43
C ILE A 94 9.76 -4.84 -13.34
N HIS A 95 10.08 -6.09 -13.69
CA HIS A 95 10.21 -7.17 -12.71
C HIS A 95 11.30 -6.88 -11.67
N ALA A 96 12.50 -6.48 -12.12
CA ALA A 96 13.62 -6.17 -11.22
C ALA A 96 13.27 -5.01 -10.26
N GLY A 97 12.63 -3.95 -10.78
CA GLY A 97 12.14 -2.84 -9.96
C GLY A 97 11.08 -3.28 -8.96
N THR A 98 10.16 -4.16 -9.36
CA THR A 98 9.13 -4.71 -8.46
C THR A 98 9.74 -5.53 -7.33
N VAL A 99 10.66 -6.45 -7.64
CA VAL A 99 11.35 -7.26 -6.62
C VAL A 99 12.06 -6.37 -5.61
N TRP A 100 12.78 -5.35 -6.09
CA TRP A 100 13.51 -4.44 -5.21
C TRP A 100 12.58 -3.61 -4.32
N GLY A 101 11.50 -3.04 -4.89
CA GLY A 101 10.50 -2.29 -4.13
C GLY A 101 9.77 -3.15 -3.10
N ALA A 102 9.42 -4.39 -3.45
CA ALA A 102 8.80 -5.32 -2.53
C ALA A 102 9.75 -5.73 -1.38
N MET A 103 11.05 -5.89 -1.65
CA MET A 103 12.05 -6.13 -0.60
C MET A 103 12.19 -4.93 0.33
N GLU A 104 12.19 -3.70 -0.20
CA GLU A 104 12.21 -2.46 0.61
C GLU A 104 10.99 -2.38 1.52
N MET A 105 9.78 -2.63 0.99
CA MET A 105 8.54 -2.66 1.77
C MET A 105 8.56 -3.74 2.85
N LEU A 106 9.03 -4.95 2.55
CA LEU A 106 9.16 -6.03 3.55
C LEU A 106 10.16 -5.65 4.64
N ALA A 107 11.28 -5.03 4.30
CA ALA A 107 12.25 -4.55 5.30
C ALA A 107 11.68 -3.45 6.19
N GLY A 108 10.69 -2.70 5.72
CA GLY A 108 9.93 -1.68 6.46
C GLY A 108 8.65 -2.18 7.14
N GLY A 109 8.40 -3.49 7.21
CA GLY A 109 7.24 -4.06 7.93
C GLY A 109 5.94 -4.12 7.14
N THR A 110 5.95 -3.75 5.85
CA THR A 110 4.78 -3.85 4.97
C THR A 110 4.59 -5.29 4.49
N THR A 111 3.41 -5.86 4.73
CA THR A 111 3.08 -7.25 4.38
C THR A 111 2.15 -7.36 3.18
N CYS A 112 1.39 -6.29 2.89
CA CYS A 112 0.45 -6.24 1.79
C CYS A 112 0.52 -4.87 1.08
N VAL A 113 0.50 -4.87 -0.25
CA VAL A 113 0.53 -3.66 -1.06
C VAL A 113 -0.57 -3.66 -2.11
N ALA A 114 -1.11 -2.48 -2.42
CA ALA A 114 -1.85 -2.23 -3.65
C ALA A 114 -0.93 -1.50 -4.63
N ASP A 115 -0.64 -2.14 -5.75
CA ASP A 115 0.32 -1.64 -6.75
C ASP A 115 -0.33 -1.45 -8.10
N MET A 116 -0.06 -0.33 -8.74
CA MET A 116 -0.57 0.01 -10.06
C MET A 116 0.60 0.16 -11.03
N TYR A 117 0.76 -0.78 -11.95
CA TYR A 117 1.77 -0.66 -12.99
C TYR A 117 1.46 -1.47 -14.26
N ASN A 118 2.20 -1.20 -15.32
CA ASN A 118 2.17 -2.00 -16.55
C ASN A 118 3.22 -3.10 -16.49
N GLY A 119 3.03 -4.16 -17.27
CA GLY A 119 4.02 -5.24 -17.43
C GLY A 119 3.43 -6.61 -17.15
N LYS A 120 3.85 -7.59 -17.93
CA LYS A 120 3.35 -8.97 -17.81
C LYS A 120 3.94 -9.72 -16.63
N THR A 121 5.15 -9.34 -16.25
CA THR A 121 5.95 -10.05 -15.24
C THR A 121 5.92 -9.38 -13.87
N TYR A 122 5.47 -8.12 -13.75
CA TYR A 122 5.56 -7.40 -12.50
C TYR A 122 4.80 -8.06 -11.33
N PRO A 123 3.62 -8.70 -11.51
CA PRO A 123 2.97 -9.38 -10.39
C PRO A 123 3.80 -10.54 -9.82
N HIS A 124 4.66 -11.16 -10.64
CA HIS A 124 5.53 -12.25 -10.19
C HIS A 124 6.63 -11.77 -9.25
N GLY A 125 7.04 -10.50 -9.31
CA GLY A 125 8.00 -9.93 -8.37
C GLY A 125 7.53 -10.00 -6.92
N PHE A 126 6.24 -9.73 -6.66
CA PHE A 126 5.66 -9.86 -5.33
C PHE A 126 5.57 -11.32 -4.87
N LEU A 127 5.18 -12.25 -5.77
CA LEU A 127 5.18 -13.69 -5.47
C LEU A 127 6.57 -14.19 -5.13
N GLU A 128 7.58 -13.74 -5.87
CA GLU A 128 8.98 -14.15 -5.68
C GLU A 128 9.48 -13.84 -4.28
N VAL A 129 9.11 -12.68 -3.71
CA VAL A 129 9.55 -12.29 -2.36
C VAL A 129 8.60 -12.70 -1.26
N GLY A 130 7.47 -13.34 -1.60
CA GLY A 130 6.47 -13.79 -0.63
C GLY A 130 5.61 -12.67 -0.04
N MET A 131 5.45 -11.55 -0.74
CA MET A 131 4.62 -10.42 -0.33
C MET A 131 3.20 -10.57 -0.86
N ARG A 132 2.20 -10.18 -0.06
CA ARG A 132 0.82 -10.07 -0.56
C ARG A 132 0.66 -8.81 -1.41
N ALA A 133 -0.10 -8.91 -2.51
CA ALA A 133 -0.36 -7.75 -3.34
C ALA A 133 -1.77 -7.76 -3.96
N ARG A 134 -2.31 -6.55 -4.13
CA ARG A 134 -3.39 -6.22 -5.06
C ARG A 134 -2.78 -5.44 -6.20
N VAL A 135 -2.62 -6.08 -7.34
CA VAL A 135 -2.00 -5.48 -8.53
C VAL A 135 -3.06 -5.10 -9.54
N CYS A 136 -2.77 -4.19 -10.45
CA CYS A 136 -3.70 -3.87 -11.50
C CYS A 136 -3.00 -3.35 -12.76
N ILE A 137 -3.68 -3.49 -13.90
CA ILE A 137 -3.26 -2.92 -15.18
C ILE A 137 -4.02 -1.60 -15.36
N PRO A 138 -3.33 -0.45 -15.39
CA PRO A 138 -4.01 0.84 -15.51
C PRO A 138 -4.76 0.97 -16.84
N GLY A 139 -6.06 1.23 -16.76
CA GLY A 139 -6.91 1.50 -17.90
C GLY A 139 -6.61 2.87 -18.50
N LEU A 140 -6.37 2.89 -19.81
CA LEU A 140 -6.01 4.07 -20.61
C LEU A 140 -6.76 4.00 -21.93
N SER A 141 -7.74 4.89 -22.17
CA SER A 141 -8.55 4.87 -23.39
C SER A 141 -7.76 5.14 -24.67
N ILE A 142 -6.62 5.84 -24.55
CA ILE A 142 -5.75 6.15 -25.68
C ILE A 142 -4.96 4.94 -26.18
N VAL A 143 -4.90 3.83 -25.41
CA VAL A 143 -4.16 2.62 -25.78
C VAL A 143 -5.14 1.63 -26.41
N PRO A 144 -4.99 1.32 -27.73
CA PRO A 144 -5.87 0.37 -28.41
C PRO A 144 -5.85 -1.01 -27.75
N GLY A 145 -7.05 -1.61 -27.53
CA GLY A 145 -7.18 -2.94 -26.92
C GLY A 145 -7.00 -2.98 -25.40
N ARG A 146 -6.72 -1.84 -24.73
CA ARG A 146 -6.43 -1.79 -23.29
C ARG A 146 -7.62 -2.27 -22.44
N LEU A 147 -8.84 -2.00 -22.83
CA LEU A 147 -10.02 -2.46 -22.08
C LEU A 147 -10.07 -4.00 -22.02
N GLU A 148 -9.89 -4.65 -23.18
CA GLU A 148 -9.86 -6.11 -23.29
C GLU A 148 -8.68 -6.70 -22.51
N GLU A 149 -7.52 -6.03 -22.55
CA GLU A 149 -6.33 -6.43 -21.80
C GLU A 149 -6.59 -6.35 -20.28
N CYS A 150 -7.15 -5.26 -19.77
CA CYS A 150 -7.52 -5.12 -18.36
C CYS A 150 -8.50 -6.23 -17.94
N ILE A 151 -9.54 -6.49 -18.73
CA ILE A 151 -10.57 -7.50 -18.41
C ILE A 151 -9.99 -8.92 -18.45
N SER A 152 -9.35 -9.30 -19.57
CA SER A 152 -8.81 -10.64 -19.78
C SER A 152 -7.61 -10.92 -18.88
N GLY A 153 -6.72 -9.94 -18.66
CA GLY A 153 -5.58 -10.03 -17.77
C GLY A 153 -6.03 -10.26 -16.32
N THR A 154 -6.97 -9.46 -15.83
CA THR A 154 -7.54 -9.61 -14.47
C THR A 154 -8.19 -10.99 -14.30
N ARG A 155 -8.99 -11.44 -15.29
CA ARG A 155 -9.64 -12.76 -15.22
C ARG A 155 -8.63 -13.89 -15.18
N SER A 156 -7.75 -13.96 -16.17
CA SER A 156 -6.79 -15.06 -16.32
C SER A 156 -5.78 -15.14 -15.17
N TRP A 157 -5.32 -13.99 -14.67
CA TRP A 157 -4.45 -13.95 -13.51
C TRP A 157 -5.15 -14.50 -12.26
N ASN A 158 -6.34 -13.99 -11.95
CA ASN A 158 -7.07 -14.40 -10.75
C ASN A 158 -7.52 -15.87 -10.81
N GLU A 159 -7.86 -16.40 -11.98
CA GLU A 159 -8.15 -17.83 -12.18
C GLU A 159 -6.92 -18.67 -11.87
N ARG A 160 -5.75 -18.28 -12.35
CA ARG A 160 -4.47 -18.97 -12.05
C ARG A 160 -4.18 -18.94 -10.55
N MET A 161 -4.32 -17.78 -9.89
CA MET A 161 -4.00 -17.64 -8.47
C MET A 161 -4.90 -18.44 -7.54
N ARG A 162 -6.15 -18.74 -7.93
CA ARG A 162 -7.05 -19.59 -7.12
C ARG A 162 -6.52 -21.00 -6.87
N GLY A 163 -5.68 -21.51 -7.76
CA GLY A 163 -5.07 -22.86 -7.66
C GLY A 163 -3.72 -22.91 -6.95
N GLU A 164 -3.13 -21.74 -6.65
CA GLU A 164 -1.78 -21.66 -6.07
C GLU A 164 -1.82 -21.47 -4.56
N SER A 165 -1.21 -22.39 -3.83
CA SER A 165 -1.17 -22.40 -2.35
C SER A 165 -0.36 -21.27 -1.72
N ASN A 166 0.47 -20.56 -2.50
CA ASN A 166 1.33 -19.47 -2.05
C ASN A 166 0.92 -18.11 -2.63
N GLY A 167 -0.18 -18.06 -3.40
CA GLY A 167 -0.55 -16.89 -4.18
C GLY A 167 -1.55 -16.01 -3.44
N ASP A 168 -1.08 -14.97 -2.77
CA ASP A 168 -1.96 -13.89 -2.33
C ASP A 168 -1.67 -12.59 -3.10
N VAL A 169 -1.37 -12.77 -4.40
CA VAL A 169 -1.24 -11.69 -5.37
C VAL A 169 -2.42 -11.77 -6.34
N TYR A 170 -3.38 -10.86 -6.20
CA TYR A 170 -4.58 -10.81 -7.03
C TYR A 170 -4.64 -9.51 -7.83
N MET A 171 -5.28 -9.56 -9.00
CA MET A 171 -5.56 -8.37 -9.80
C MET A 171 -6.92 -7.78 -9.45
N ASP A 172 -6.95 -6.46 -9.24
CA ASP A 172 -8.15 -5.66 -9.12
C ASP A 172 -8.47 -4.94 -10.43
N ALA A 173 -9.69 -4.43 -10.57
CA ALA A 173 -10.06 -3.56 -11.67
C ALA A 173 -9.34 -2.22 -11.53
N CYS A 174 -9.00 -1.58 -12.64
CA CYS A 174 -8.23 -0.35 -12.59
C CYS A 174 -8.52 0.58 -13.77
N ILE A 175 -8.62 1.85 -13.49
CA ILE A 175 -8.34 2.94 -14.42
C ILE A 175 -7.19 3.77 -13.85
N HIS A 176 -6.37 4.37 -14.71
CA HIS A 176 -5.33 5.27 -14.21
C HIS A 176 -5.97 6.47 -13.50
N SER A 177 -6.80 7.22 -14.21
CA SER A 177 -7.49 8.42 -13.73
C SER A 177 -8.68 8.73 -14.64
N GLU A 178 -9.54 9.65 -14.20
CA GLU A 178 -10.68 10.10 -14.99
C GLU A 178 -10.23 10.74 -16.34
N TYR A 179 -9.18 11.56 -16.32
CA TYR A 179 -8.74 12.28 -17.53
C TYR A 179 -7.99 11.43 -18.56
N LEU A 180 -7.63 10.20 -18.23
CA LEU A 180 -7.00 9.24 -19.15
C LEU A 180 -7.95 8.13 -19.59
N THR A 181 -9.23 8.16 -19.14
CA THR A 181 -10.26 7.21 -19.53
C THR A 181 -11.53 7.91 -19.96
N ASP A 182 -12.16 7.40 -21.03
CA ASP A 182 -13.45 7.89 -21.50
C ASP A 182 -14.63 7.11 -20.88
N GLU A 183 -15.83 7.64 -21.04
CA GLU A 183 -17.06 7.03 -20.52
C GLU A 183 -17.29 5.62 -21.07
N LYS A 184 -16.95 5.36 -22.34
CA LYS A 184 -17.09 4.05 -22.96
C LYS A 184 -16.21 3.01 -22.28
N PHE A 185 -14.96 3.37 -21.98
CA PHE A 185 -14.03 2.52 -21.24
C PHE A 185 -14.57 2.23 -19.84
N CYS A 186 -14.94 3.29 -19.10
CA CYS A 186 -15.45 3.15 -17.73
C CYS A 186 -16.69 2.24 -17.68
N ARG A 187 -17.66 2.41 -18.59
CA ARG A 187 -18.86 1.56 -18.65
C ARG A 187 -18.52 0.13 -19.07
N GLY A 188 -17.63 -0.05 -20.03
CA GLY A 188 -17.18 -1.39 -20.46
C GLY A 188 -16.49 -2.16 -19.34
N LEU A 189 -15.61 -1.48 -18.57
CA LEU A 189 -14.97 -2.09 -17.41
C LEU A 189 -15.98 -2.34 -16.27
N ALA A 190 -16.93 -1.42 -16.02
CA ALA A 190 -18.00 -1.60 -15.04
C ALA A 190 -18.85 -2.84 -15.35
N ASP A 191 -19.25 -3.02 -16.62
CA ASP A 191 -20.04 -4.17 -17.05
C ASP A 191 -19.27 -5.49 -16.84
N ALA A 192 -18.00 -5.54 -17.27
CA ALA A 192 -17.15 -6.70 -17.03
C ALA A 192 -16.91 -6.98 -15.54
N ASN A 193 -16.77 -5.92 -14.74
CA ASN A 193 -16.49 -6.04 -13.31
C ASN A 193 -17.69 -6.57 -12.50
N ARG A 194 -18.90 -6.58 -13.05
CA ARG A 194 -20.04 -7.29 -12.42
C ARG A 194 -19.76 -8.78 -12.23
N GLU A 195 -19.06 -9.40 -13.20
CA GLU A 195 -18.65 -10.80 -13.15
C GLU A 195 -17.31 -11.00 -12.44
N LEU A 196 -16.33 -10.11 -12.69
CA LEU A 196 -15.00 -10.18 -12.05
C LEU A 196 -15.08 -9.99 -10.55
N GLY A 197 -16.03 -9.15 -10.07
CA GLY A 197 -16.26 -8.90 -8.64
C GLY A 197 -15.06 -8.27 -7.93
N ARG A 198 -14.31 -7.38 -8.62
CA ARG A 198 -13.08 -6.78 -8.10
C ARG A 198 -13.31 -5.34 -7.65
N ARG A 199 -12.53 -4.88 -6.68
CA ARG A 199 -12.51 -3.47 -6.29
C ARG A 199 -11.83 -2.63 -7.37
N LEU A 200 -12.13 -1.33 -7.43
CA LEU A 200 -11.49 -0.41 -8.38
C LEU A 200 -10.33 0.33 -7.72
N HIS A 201 -9.14 0.28 -8.33
CA HIS A 201 -7.99 1.11 -7.97
C HIS A 201 -7.84 2.26 -8.98
N PHE A 202 -7.69 3.50 -8.51
CA PHE A 202 -7.56 4.67 -9.39
C PHE A 202 -7.00 5.90 -8.67
N HIS A 203 -6.34 6.80 -9.42
CA HIS A 203 -5.99 8.15 -8.94
C HIS A 203 -7.22 9.05 -9.07
N CYS A 204 -7.44 9.93 -8.13
CA CYS A 204 -8.62 10.79 -8.12
C CYS A 204 -8.37 12.15 -7.49
N SER A 205 -8.73 13.20 -8.22
CA SER A 205 -8.68 14.58 -7.74
C SER A 205 -7.36 14.92 -7.03
N GLU A 206 -6.25 14.46 -7.59
CA GLU A 206 -4.93 14.65 -7.03
C GLU A 206 -4.53 16.12 -7.13
N THR A 207 -4.71 16.74 -8.29
CA THR A 207 -4.42 18.16 -8.51
C THR A 207 -5.69 18.98 -8.68
N LYS A 208 -5.58 20.26 -8.35
CA LYS A 208 -6.66 21.23 -8.58
C LYS A 208 -7.08 21.28 -10.04
N ARG A 209 -6.08 21.24 -10.94
CA ARG A 209 -6.29 21.22 -12.38
C ARG A 209 -7.13 20.03 -12.85
N GLU A 210 -6.78 18.82 -12.45
CA GLU A 210 -7.56 17.61 -12.75
C GLU A 210 -9.03 17.78 -12.34
N HIS A 211 -9.25 18.21 -11.09
CA HIS A 211 -10.58 18.37 -10.52
C HIS A 211 -11.42 19.41 -11.30
N GLU A 212 -10.85 20.59 -11.57
CA GLU A 212 -11.52 21.68 -12.28
C GLU A 212 -11.77 21.35 -13.76
N GLU A 213 -10.81 20.71 -14.43
CA GLU A 213 -10.98 20.28 -15.83
C GLU A 213 -12.03 19.18 -15.98
N CYS A 214 -12.18 18.25 -15.02
CA CYS A 214 -13.27 17.28 -15.01
C CYS A 214 -14.65 17.99 -14.91
N ILE A 215 -14.77 18.96 -14.00
CA ILE A 215 -16.00 19.77 -13.88
C ILE A 215 -16.30 20.51 -15.20
N ALA A 216 -15.27 21.07 -15.84
CA ALA A 216 -15.44 21.78 -17.12
C ALA A 216 -15.89 20.83 -18.26
N ARG A 217 -15.37 19.60 -18.31
CA ARG A 217 -15.71 18.58 -19.32
C ARG A 217 -17.07 17.97 -19.10
N HIS A 218 -17.40 17.60 -17.86
CA HIS A 218 -18.53 16.73 -17.53
C HIS A 218 -19.61 17.38 -16.67
N GLY A 219 -19.40 18.61 -16.17
CA GLY A 219 -20.30 19.25 -15.21
C GLY A 219 -20.33 18.56 -13.84
N LYS A 220 -19.35 17.69 -13.54
CA LYS A 220 -19.27 16.84 -12.35
C LYS A 220 -17.83 16.76 -11.86
N THR A 221 -17.66 16.54 -10.56
CA THR A 221 -16.37 16.17 -9.98
C THR A 221 -15.95 14.78 -10.45
N PRO A 222 -14.66 14.41 -10.39
CA PRO A 222 -14.19 13.07 -10.79
C PRO A 222 -14.94 11.92 -10.11
N ILE A 223 -15.16 11.97 -8.80
CA ILE A 223 -15.94 10.94 -8.08
C ILE A 223 -17.39 10.89 -8.58
N ALA A 224 -18.07 12.02 -8.71
CA ALA A 224 -19.46 12.07 -9.18
C ALA A 224 -19.60 11.62 -10.64
N TYR A 225 -18.61 11.91 -11.49
CA TYR A 225 -18.58 11.43 -12.87
C TYR A 225 -18.40 9.90 -12.91
N LEU A 226 -17.38 9.35 -12.23
CA LEU A 226 -17.11 7.92 -12.19
C LEU A 226 -18.27 7.13 -11.57
N ALA A 227 -18.89 7.64 -10.51
CA ALA A 227 -20.10 7.02 -9.93
C ALA A 227 -21.24 6.91 -10.96
N GLY A 228 -21.39 7.93 -11.81
CA GLY A 228 -22.41 7.94 -12.89
C GLY A 228 -22.17 6.91 -14.01
N THR A 229 -20.96 6.39 -14.16
CA THR A 229 -20.63 5.33 -15.13
C THR A 229 -20.91 3.91 -14.61
N GLY A 230 -21.13 3.75 -13.30
CA GLY A 230 -21.31 2.45 -12.63
C GLY A 230 -19.99 1.76 -12.26
N ILE A 231 -18.82 2.35 -12.56
CA ILE A 231 -17.51 1.73 -12.31
C ILE A 231 -17.19 1.57 -10.80
N LEU A 232 -17.84 2.38 -9.95
CA LEU A 232 -17.71 2.33 -8.50
C LEU A 232 -18.68 1.35 -7.81
N ASP A 233 -19.53 0.61 -8.55
CA ASP A 233 -20.58 -0.25 -7.96
C ASP A 233 -20.04 -1.45 -7.17
N ARG A 234 -18.77 -1.79 -7.31
CA ARG A 234 -18.06 -2.83 -6.53
C ARG A 234 -17.14 -2.26 -5.46
N GLY A 235 -17.30 -0.97 -5.15
CA GLY A 235 -16.38 -0.28 -4.26
C GLY A 235 -14.99 -0.11 -4.87
N GLY A 236 -14.08 0.42 -4.10
CA GLY A 236 -12.73 0.66 -4.58
C GLY A 236 -11.85 1.37 -3.58
N TYR A 237 -10.71 1.83 -4.05
CA TYR A 237 -9.77 2.66 -3.30
C TYR A 237 -9.15 3.69 -4.24
N ALA A 238 -9.39 4.95 -3.89
CA ALA A 238 -9.03 6.13 -4.66
C ALA A 238 -7.78 6.78 -4.06
N ALA A 239 -6.69 6.84 -4.81
CA ALA A 239 -5.47 7.49 -4.37
C ALA A 239 -5.59 9.02 -4.41
N HIS A 240 -4.93 9.69 -3.47
CA HIS A 240 -4.80 11.12 -3.26
C HIS A 240 -6.06 11.83 -2.75
N CYS A 241 -7.10 11.96 -3.52
CA CYS A 241 -8.37 12.65 -3.19
C CYS A 241 -8.18 14.06 -2.56
N VAL A 242 -7.13 14.77 -2.97
CA VAL A 242 -6.72 16.07 -2.39
C VAL A 242 -7.82 17.12 -2.54
N TRP A 243 -8.46 17.16 -3.72
CA TRP A 243 -9.45 18.18 -4.08
C TRP A 243 -10.90 17.67 -3.99
N CYS A 244 -11.14 16.49 -3.42
CA CYS A 244 -12.48 15.97 -3.21
C CYS A 244 -13.32 16.87 -2.31
N THR A 245 -14.60 17.03 -2.67
CA THR A 245 -15.61 17.82 -1.93
C THR A 245 -16.30 16.98 -0.86
N ASP A 246 -17.12 17.59 0.00
CA ASP A 246 -17.94 16.85 0.96
C ASP A 246 -18.96 15.93 0.29
N ASP A 247 -19.48 16.34 -0.90
CA ASP A 247 -20.40 15.50 -1.67
C ASP A 247 -19.67 14.30 -2.29
N ASP A 248 -18.41 14.46 -2.74
CA ASP A 248 -17.57 13.35 -3.17
C ASP A 248 -17.36 12.35 -2.03
N PHE A 249 -17.06 12.81 -0.81
CA PHE A 249 -16.91 11.94 0.35
C PHE A 249 -18.19 11.18 0.69
N ARG A 250 -19.37 11.79 0.55
CA ARG A 250 -20.65 11.09 0.73
C ARG A 250 -20.83 9.99 -0.31
N ILE A 251 -20.55 10.27 -1.58
CA ILE A 251 -20.58 9.26 -2.66
C ILE A 251 -19.59 8.12 -2.36
N MET A 252 -18.37 8.45 -1.94
CA MET A 252 -17.36 7.44 -1.58
C MET A 252 -17.83 6.54 -0.45
N ALA A 253 -18.39 7.12 0.62
CA ALA A 253 -18.93 6.35 1.75
C ALA A 253 -20.10 5.44 1.33
N GLU A 254 -21.04 5.94 0.53
CA GLU A 254 -22.18 5.19 0.01
C GLU A 254 -21.78 4.05 -0.92
N ARG A 255 -20.68 4.21 -1.66
CA ARG A 255 -20.19 3.24 -2.65
C ARG A 255 -19.08 2.33 -2.13
N ASP A 256 -18.74 2.39 -0.85
CA ASP A 256 -17.61 1.66 -0.25
C ASP A 256 -16.29 1.92 -0.99
N VAL A 257 -16.04 3.18 -1.35
CA VAL A 257 -14.76 3.63 -1.92
C VAL A 257 -13.90 4.21 -0.81
N ALA A 258 -12.76 3.61 -0.54
CA ALA A 258 -11.79 4.12 0.42
C ALA A 258 -10.99 5.29 -0.17
N LEU A 259 -10.60 6.24 0.67
CA LEU A 259 -9.59 7.25 0.37
C LEU A 259 -8.22 6.70 0.75
N VAL A 260 -7.28 6.68 -0.18
CA VAL A 260 -5.87 6.36 0.10
C VAL A 260 -5.08 7.66 0.16
N HIS A 261 -4.64 8.02 1.36
CA HIS A 261 -3.86 9.22 1.60
C HIS A 261 -2.38 8.95 1.36
N ASN A 262 -1.76 9.75 0.48
CA ASN A 262 -0.34 9.67 0.12
C ASN A 262 0.35 10.99 0.49
N PRO A 263 0.56 11.26 1.79
CA PRO A 263 0.93 12.60 2.25
C PRO A 263 2.25 13.10 1.69
N THR A 264 3.28 12.26 1.63
CA THR A 264 4.60 12.63 1.12
C THR A 264 4.55 12.99 -0.35
N SER A 265 3.94 12.15 -1.19
CA SER A 265 3.79 12.40 -2.62
C SER A 265 2.98 13.67 -2.89
N ASN A 266 1.83 13.85 -2.21
CA ASN A 266 0.99 15.04 -2.35
C ASN A 266 1.75 16.32 -2.07
N MET A 267 2.65 16.32 -1.08
CA MET A 267 3.49 17.48 -0.76
C MET A 267 4.64 17.65 -1.73
N LYS A 268 5.34 16.57 -2.06
CA LYS A 268 6.50 16.62 -2.96
C LYS A 268 6.12 17.16 -4.34
N LEU A 269 4.97 16.74 -4.87
CA LEU A 269 4.46 17.18 -6.18
C LEU A 269 3.66 18.49 -6.10
N GLY A 270 3.43 19.03 -4.89
CA GLY A 270 2.67 20.26 -4.70
C GLY A 270 1.19 20.11 -5.00
N SER A 271 0.64 18.91 -4.90
CA SER A 271 -0.78 18.61 -5.17
C SER A 271 -1.71 19.24 -4.13
N GLY A 272 -1.27 19.34 -2.86
CA GLY A 272 -2.00 19.93 -1.76
C GLY A 272 -2.23 18.97 -0.59
N PHE A 273 -3.26 19.25 0.23
CA PHE A 273 -3.55 18.48 1.44
C PHE A 273 -4.96 17.90 1.39
N ALA A 274 -5.07 16.58 1.37
CA ALA A 274 -6.36 15.91 1.42
C ALA A 274 -7.06 16.14 2.77
N ARG A 275 -8.37 16.33 2.76
CA ARG A 275 -9.17 16.62 3.97
C ARG A 275 -9.58 15.33 4.69
N ILE A 276 -8.59 14.50 5.12
CA ILE A 276 -8.83 13.14 5.61
C ILE A 276 -9.67 13.09 6.89
N ALA A 277 -9.48 14.02 7.83
CA ALA A 277 -10.33 14.10 9.03
C ALA A 277 -11.80 14.31 8.65
N ARG A 278 -12.07 15.20 7.67
CA ARG A 278 -13.41 15.44 7.17
C ARG A 278 -14.00 14.24 6.43
N ALA A 279 -13.18 13.53 5.65
CA ALA A 279 -13.59 12.30 4.98
C ALA A 279 -14.02 11.22 6.00
N MET A 280 -13.25 11.07 7.09
CA MET A 280 -13.58 10.13 8.17
C MET A 280 -14.88 10.51 8.89
N GLU A 281 -15.10 11.80 9.18
CA GLU A 281 -16.37 12.30 9.76
C GLU A 281 -17.58 11.96 8.89
N LEU A 282 -17.41 11.96 7.56
CA LEU A 282 -18.45 11.62 6.59
C LEU A 282 -18.55 10.13 6.31
N GLY A 283 -17.82 9.28 7.04
CA GLY A 283 -17.91 7.82 6.99
C GLY A 283 -17.02 7.16 5.92
N VAL A 284 -16.12 7.90 5.27
CA VAL A 284 -15.17 7.31 4.32
C VAL A 284 -14.13 6.50 5.08
N ASN A 285 -13.84 5.29 4.62
CA ASN A 285 -12.69 4.53 5.09
C ASN A 285 -11.41 5.18 4.56
N VAL A 286 -10.53 5.63 5.45
CA VAL A 286 -9.25 6.24 5.08
C VAL A 286 -8.12 5.27 5.35
N ALA A 287 -7.26 5.05 4.35
CA ALA A 287 -6.06 4.25 4.40
C ALA A 287 -4.83 5.08 3.99
N LEU A 288 -3.63 4.56 4.22
CA LEU A 288 -2.36 5.17 3.78
C LEU A 288 -1.77 4.43 2.57
N GLY A 289 -1.02 5.16 1.78
CA GLY A 289 -0.18 4.65 0.71
C GLY A 289 1.06 5.51 0.53
N THR A 290 2.14 4.92 0.03
CA THR A 290 3.39 5.64 -0.23
C THR A 290 3.39 6.37 -1.56
N ASP A 291 2.55 5.93 -2.52
CA ASP A 291 2.76 6.22 -3.93
C ASP A 291 4.08 5.61 -4.45
N GLY A 292 4.54 5.99 -5.63
CA GLY A 292 5.76 5.43 -6.21
C GLY A 292 7.05 6.04 -5.66
N PRO A 293 8.18 5.29 -5.68
CA PRO A 293 9.47 5.81 -5.24
C PRO A 293 10.01 6.98 -6.07
N ALA A 294 9.42 7.28 -7.20
CA ALA A 294 9.76 8.47 -8.00
C ALA A 294 9.06 9.73 -7.48
N SER A 295 7.85 9.59 -6.91
CA SER A 295 7.03 10.68 -6.36
C SER A 295 7.16 10.84 -4.84
N ASN A 296 7.71 9.82 -4.15
CA ASN A 296 7.90 9.81 -2.69
C ASN A 296 9.40 9.80 -2.31
N ASP A 297 10.23 9.07 -3.04
CA ASP A 297 11.63 8.71 -2.82
C ASP A 297 11.87 7.48 -1.94
N ASN A 298 10.93 7.03 -1.10
CA ASN A 298 11.01 5.80 -0.33
C ASN A 298 9.65 5.06 -0.28
N LEU A 299 9.62 3.90 0.36
CA LEU A 299 8.43 3.07 0.56
C LEU A 299 8.20 2.79 2.06
N ASP A 300 8.56 3.74 2.92
CA ASP A 300 8.47 3.63 4.38
C ASP A 300 7.10 4.08 4.89
N MET A 301 6.27 3.13 5.29
CA MET A 301 4.93 3.41 5.86
C MET A 301 4.98 4.08 7.24
N PHE A 302 6.08 3.97 8.00
CA PHE A 302 6.25 4.73 9.25
C PHE A 302 6.43 6.21 8.96
N GLU A 303 7.18 6.56 7.92
CA GLU A 303 7.30 7.96 7.48
C GLU A 303 5.95 8.52 7.03
N GLU A 304 5.16 7.76 6.27
CA GLU A 304 3.80 8.17 5.88
C GLU A 304 2.89 8.38 7.10
N MET A 305 2.96 7.50 8.10
CA MET A 305 2.22 7.68 9.35
C MET A 305 2.64 8.96 10.09
N HIS A 306 3.94 9.20 10.20
CA HIS A 306 4.48 10.38 10.86
C HIS A 306 4.03 11.68 10.19
N ILE A 307 4.19 11.76 8.89
CA ILE A 307 3.83 12.92 8.08
C ILE A 307 2.31 13.16 8.13
N ALA A 308 1.49 12.11 7.96
CA ALA A 308 0.03 12.23 8.07
C ALA A 308 -0.40 12.78 9.43
N SER A 309 0.22 12.32 10.53
CA SER A 309 -0.07 12.82 11.87
C SER A 309 0.24 14.31 12.00
N LEU A 310 1.42 14.76 11.57
CA LEU A 310 1.88 16.13 11.80
C LEU A 310 1.16 17.15 10.93
N ILE A 311 0.98 16.85 9.63
CA ILE A 311 0.35 17.77 8.68
C ILE A 311 -1.04 18.16 9.13
N HIS A 312 -1.87 17.19 9.49
CA HIS A 312 -3.27 17.48 9.80
C HIS A 312 -3.43 18.20 11.13
N LYS A 313 -2.58 17.94 12.11
CA LYS A 313 -2.51 18.73 13.34
C LYS A 313 -2.09 20.18 13.08
N GLY A 314 -1.07 20.36 12.24
CA GLY A 314 -0.59 21.70 11.85
C GLY A 314 -1.63 22.50 11.07
N LEU A 315 -2.32 21.88 10.11
CA LEU A 315 -3.38 22.53 9.32
C LEU A 315 -4.60 22.92 10.16
N ALA A 316 -4.98 22.07 11.12
CA ALA A 316 -6.10 22.33 12.00
C ALA A 316 -5.77 23.29 13.16
N ASN A 317 -4.49 23.55 13.45
CA ASN A 317 -4.02 24.17 14.69
C ASN A 317 -4.57 23.45 15.95
N ASP A 318 -4.72 22.13 15.87
CA ASP A 318 -5.30 21.30 16.90
C ASP A 318 -4.50 19.98 17.03
N PRO A 319 -3.79 19.75 18.15
CA PRO A 319 -2.99 18.54 18.34
C PRO A 319 -3.84 17.27 18.57
N THR A 320 -5.16 17.41 18.75
CA THR A 320 -6.08 16.30 19.01
C THR A 320 -6.63 15.67 17.72
N VAL A 321 -6.48 16.34 16.58
CA VAL A 321 -6.89 15.80 15.28
C VAL A 321 -6.05 14.59 14.95
N LEU A 322 -6.71 13.49 14.60
CA LEU A 322 -6.10 12.21 14.24
C LEU A 322 -5.17 11.68 15.33
N SER A 323 -5.75 10.91 16.24
CA SER A 323 -4.99 10.23 17.29
C SER A 323 -3.97 9.26 16.68
N PRO A 324 -2.92 8.86 17.42
CA PRO A 324 -1.99 7.83 16.95
C PRO A 324 -2.70 6.54 16.51
N TRP A 325 -3.76 6.14 17.20
CA TRP A 325 -4.55 4.97 16.82
C TRP A 325 -5.28 5.14 15.47
N ASP A 326 -5.78 6.33 15.16
CA ASP A 326 -6.41 6.58 13.85
C ASP A 326 -5.38 6.36 12.73
N ILE A 327 -4.18 6.87 12.90
CA ILE A 327 -3.09 6.72 11.93
C ILE A 327 -2.62 5.25 11.80
N ILE A 328 -2.44 4.54 12.92
CA ILE A 328 -2.08 3.12 12.90
C ILE A 328 -3.17 2.31 12.17
N GLU A 329 -4.43 2.60 12.44
CA GLU A 329 -5.55 1.94 11.78
C GLU A 329 -5.57 2.21 10.27
N MET A 330 -5.21 3.41 9.81
CA MET A 330 -5.07 3.71 8.38
C MET A 330 -3.98 2.86 7.72
N ALA A 331 -2.88 2.60 8.41
CA ALA A 331 -1.76 1.81 7.91
C ALA A 331 -1.95 0.29 8.07
N THR A 332 -3.03 -0.16 8.70
CA THR A 332 -3.28 -1.58 9.04
C THR A 332 -4.70 -2.01 8.66
N LYS A 333 -5.64 -2.03 9.61
CA LYS A 333 -6.99 -2.59 9.39
C LYS A 333 -7.82 -1.82 8.36
N ASN A 334 -7.69 -0.49 8.32
CA ASN A 334 -8.40 0.32 7.33
C ASN A 334 -7.84 0.08 5.93
N GLY A 335 -6.51 -0.09 5.82
CA GLY A 335 -5.84 -0.51 4.61
C GLY A 335 -6.35 -1.89 4.15
N ALA A 336 -6.37 -2.86 5.05
CA ALA A 336 -6.92 -4.19 4.75
C ALA A 336 -8.37 -4.11 4.24
N LYS A 337 -9.23 -3.35 4.94
CA LYS A 337 -10.62 -3.11 4.53
C LYS A 337 -10.70 -2.43 3.15
N ALA A 338 -9.84 -1.46 2.85
CA ALA A 338 -9.79 -0.80 1.54
C ALA A 338 -9.53 -1.79 0.41
N LEU A 339 -8.68 -2.80 0.66
CA LEU A 339 -8.36 -3.87 -0.28
C LEU A 339 -9.36 -5.05 -0.27
N GLY A 340 -10.48 -4.93 0.47
CA GLY A 340 -11.47 -5.99 0.60
C GLY A 340 -10.95 -7.23 1.36
N ARG A 341 -10.05 -7.02 2.35
CA ARG A 341 -9.47 -8.05 3.21
C ARG A 341 -9.99 -7.88 4.63
N ASP A 342 -10.53 -8.92 5.20
CA ASP A 342 -10.97 -8.99 6.60
C ASP A 342 -10.12 -9.96 7.43
N ASP A 343 -9.18 -10.64 6.79
CA ASP A 343 -8.33 -11.67 7.38
C ASP A 343 -6.93 -11.17 7.78
N ILE A 344 -6.55 -9.93 7.45
CA ILE A 344 -5.28 -9.27 7.83
C ILE A 344 -5.54 -7.93 8.54
N GLY A 345 -4.47 -7.22 8.92
CA GLY A 345 -4.52 -5.85 9.47
C GLY A 345 -4.81 -5.75 10.97
N GLU A 346 -4.98 -6.87 11.67
CA GLU A 346 -5.18 -6.91 13.13
C GLU A 346 -4.50 -8.13 13.75
N LEU A 347 -3.96 -7.99 14.97
CA LEU A 347 -3.49 -9.12 15.79
C LEU A 347 -4.67 -9.76 16.51
N ALA A 348 -5.31 -10.74 15.87
CA ALA A 348 -6.42 -11.48 16.46
C ALA A 348 -6.36 -12.96 16.10
N VAL A 349 -6.83 -13.82 17.01
CA VAL A 349 -6.93 -15.26 16.74
C VAL A 349 -7.81 -15.52 15.52
N GLY A 350 -7.34 -16.37 14.62
CA GLY A 350 -7.99 -16.71 13.35
C GLY A 350 -7.63 -15.79 12.18
N LYS A 351 -7.01 -14.62 12.41
CA LYS A 351 -6.45 -13.77 11.34
C LYS A 351 -5.15 -14.37 10.80
N LYS A 352 -4.76 -13.98 9.60
CA LYS A 352 -3.47 -14.34 9.05
C LYS A 352 -2.33 -13.80 9.91
N ALA A 353 -1.27 -14.58 10.04
CA ALA A 353 -0.09 -14.17 10.75
C ALA A 353 0.78 -13.26 9.88
N ASP A 354 0.26 -12.05 9.62
CA ASP A 354 0.95 -10.95 8.96
C ASP A 354 1.39 -9.97 10.04
N LEU A 355 2.69 -9.98 10.34
CA LEU A 355 3.25 -9.32 11.51
C LEU A 355 4.42 -8.41 11.12
N CYS A 356 4.48 -7.24 11.75
CA CYS A 356 5.65 -6.37 11.79
C CYS A 356 6.25 -6.43 13.19
N ILE A 357 7.53 -6.78 13.30
CA ILE A 357 8.25 -6.95 14.57
C ILE A 357 9.32 -5.85 14.64
N VAL A 358 9.25 -5.04 15.69
CA VAL A 358 10.09 -3.86 15.89
C VAL A 358 10.93 -4.02 17.14
N ASP A 359 12.20 -3.56 17.07
CA ASP A 359 13.08 -3.45 18.21
C ASP A 359 12.89 -2.08 18.91
N LEU A 360 12.46 -2.10 20.18
CA LEU A 360 12.25 -0.92 21.01
C LEU A 360 13.51 -0.43 21.74
N ASP A 361 14.64 -1.13 21.64
CA ASP A 361 15.90 -0.79 22.35
C ASP A 361 16.75 0.24 21.58
N SER A 362 16.23 0.79 20.49
CA SER A 362 16.88 1.88 19.76
C SER A 362 16.87 3.17 20.59
N PRO A 363 17.97 3.98 20.58
CA PRO A 363 18.10 5.17 21.44
C PRO A 363 16.95 6.18 21.33
N HIS A 364 16.35 6.32 20.16
CA HIS A 364 15.23 7.25 19.90
C HIS A 364 13.85 6.69 20.32
N LEU A 365 13.77 5.42 20.73
CA LEU A 365 12.56 4.76 21.22
C LEU A 365 12.52 4.58 22.74
N VAL A 366 13.62 4.86 23.43
CA VAL A 366 13.76 4.73 24.89
C VAL A 366 13.62 6.09 25.56
N PRO A 367 12.74 6.25 26.59
CA PRO A 367 11.85 5.24 27.17
C PRO A 367 10.53 5.06 26.38
N ALA A 368 10.04 3.83 26.28
CA ALA A 368 8.80 3.48 25.57
C ALA A 368 7.57 3.70 26.46
N LEU A 369 7.17 4.95 26.67
CA LEU A 369 6.08 5.32 27.60
C LEU A 369 4.69 5.23 26.97
N ASP A 370 4.56 5.60 25.70
CA ASP A 370 3.31 5.57 24.94
C ASP A 370 3.56 4.89 23.59
N ILE A 371 3.30 3.60 23.54
CA ILE A 371 3.60 2.77 22.37
C ILE A 371 2.91 3.26 21.09
N PRO A 372 1.60 3.57 21.07
CA PRO A 372 0.96 4.11 19.86
C PRO A 372 1.58 5.41 19.38
N ASN A 373 1.94 6.30 20.31
CA ASN A 373 2.59 7.55 19.95
C ASN A 373 4.00 7.33 19.37
N LEU A 374 4.78 6.41 19.95
CA LEU A 374 6.09 6.03 19.41
C LEU A 374 5.99 5.46 18.01
N VAL A 375 5.05 4.56 17.76
CA VAL A 375 4.82 3.97 16.44
C VAL A 375 4.62 5.03 15.37
N VAL A 376 3.84 6.07 15.67
CA VAL A 376 3.48 7.11 14.70
C VAL A 376 4.54 8.21 14.58
N ASN A 377 5.18 8.58 15.69
CA ASN A 377 5.97 9.81 15.72
C ASN A 377 7.48 9.60 15.90
N SER A 378 7.93 8.38 16.20
CA SER A 378 9.35 8.11 16.50
C SER A 378 9.93 6.93 15.73
N MET A 379 9.12 5.91 15.38
CA MET A 379 9.59 4.74 14.65
C MET A 379 9.86 5.02 13.18
N HIS A 380 10.78 4.26 12.63
CA HIS A 380 11.17 4.24 11.22
C HIS A 380 11.16 2.80 10.71
N GLY A 381 11.07 2.60 9.40
CA GLY A 381 11.19 1.26 8.81
C GLY A 381 12.49 0.54 9.18
N SER A 382 13.56 1.29 9.47
CA SER A 382 14.84 0.72 9.94
C SER A 382 14.78 0.08 11.33
N ASP A 383 13.76 0.34 12.14
CA ASP A 383 13.57 -0.28 13.46
C ASP A 383 12.89 -1.66 13.36
N VAL A 384 12.35 -1.99 12.20
CA VAL A 384 11.78 -3.31 11.92
C VAL A 384 12.89 -4.34 11.91
N VAL A 385 12.76 -5.38 12.74
CA VAL A 385 13.73 -6.48 12.82
C VAL A 385 13.26 -7.73 12.12
N ALA A 386 11.95 -7.91 11.96
CA ALA A 386 11.41 -8.99 11.15
C ALA A 386 10.01 -8.66 10.61
N THR A 387 9.70 -9.22 9.43
CA THR A 387 8.39 -9.16 8.80
C THR A 387 7.93 -10.57 8.48
N VAL A 388 6.71 -10.89 8.93
CA VAL A 388 6.09 -12.20 8.76
C VAL A 388 4.88 -12.05 7.85
N VAL A 389 4.79 -12.87 6.80
CA VAL A 389 3.66 -12.91 5.88
C VAL A 389 3.09 -14.33 5.87
N GLY A 390 1.83 -14.48 6.31
CA GLY A 390 1.20 -15.79 6.39
C GLY A 390 1.99 -16.78 7.24
N GLY A 391 2.56 -16.33 8.35
CA GLY A 391 3.35 -17.14 9.26
C GLY A 391 4.80 -17.40 8.82
N ASP A 392 5.21 -16.99 7.63
CA ASP A 392 6.59 -17.14 7.15
C ASP A 392 7.39 -15.85 7.33
N PHE A 393 8.58 -15.96 7.90
CA PHE A 393 9.52 -14.84 8.02
C PHE A 393 10.08 -14.52 6.64
N THR A 394 9.50 -13.49 5.98
CA THR A 394 9.94 -13.01 4.67
C THR A 394 11.16 -12.11 4.77
N TYR A 395 11.28 -11.40 5.88
CA TYR A 395 12.43 -10.58 6.28
C TYR A 395 12.75 -10.82 7.74
N ASP A 396 14.03 -10.97 8.10
CA ASP A 396 14.52 -11.16 9.47
C ASP A 396 16.00 -10.79 9.55
N LYS A 397 16.33 -9.69 10.22
CA LYS A 397 17.69 -9.18 10.41
C LYS A 397 18.62 -10.16 11.14
N SER A 398 18.06 -11.05 11.94
CA SER A 398 18.85 -12.00 12.75
C SER A 398 19.31 -13.24 12.00
N ARG A 399 18.84 -13.47 10.76
CA ARG A 399 19.12 -14.68 10.00
C ARG A 399 20.57 -14.76 9.57
N ALA A 400 21.23 -15.85 9.95
CA ALA A 400 22.62 -16.13 9.58
C ALA A 400 22.83 -16.40 8.09
N ASP A 401 21.77 -16.81 7.37
CA ASP A 401 21.78 -17.15 5.95
C ASP A 401 21.28 -16.03 5.03
N GLY A 402 21.18 -14.80 5.54
CA GLY A 402 20.70 -13.62 4.82
C GLY A 402 19.32 -13.13 5.29
N GLU A 403 19.12 -11.83 5.28
CA GLU A 403 17.95 -11.18 5.89
C GLU A 403 16.61 -11.52 5.21
N PHE A 404 16.62 -11.83 3.91
CA PHE A 404 15.40 -12.18 3.17
C PHE A 404 15.22 -13.70 3.01
N ALA A 405 13.98 -14.12 2.98
CA ALA A 405 13.64 -15.50 2.65
C ALA A 405 14.24 -15.88 1.28
N GLY A 406 14.92 -17.03 1.22
CA GLY A 406 15.70 -17.45 0.04
C GLY A 406 17.22 -17.37 0.22
N GLY A 407 17.68 -16.83 1.37
CA GLY A 407 19.06 -16.94 1.83
C GLY A 407 20.04 -15.93 1.22
N HIS A 408 21.33 -16.17 1.47
CA HIS A 408 22.43 -15.35 0.98
C HIS A 408 22.40 -15.15 -0.54
N GLY A 409 22.75 -13.95 -0.96
CA GLY A 409 22.83 -13.59 -2.38
C GLY A 409 21.51 -13.15 -2.99
N ARG A 410 20.36 -13.29 -2.30
CA ARG A 410 19.09 -12.82 -2.84
C ARG A 410 19.04 -11.31 -3.00
N MET A 411 19.42 -10.58 -1.96
CA MET A 411 19.46 -9.12 -1.98
C MET A 411 20.52 -8.62 -2.98
N GLU A 412 21.71 -9.24 -3.00
CA GLU A 412 22.78 -8.91 -3.94
C GLU A 412 22.35 -9.14 -5.38
N LYS A 413 21.65 -10.26 -5.66
CA LYS A 413 21.10 -10.55 -6.99
C LYS A 413 20.06 -9.49 -7.37
N ALA A 414 19.07 -9.24 -6.52
CA ALA A 414 18.02 -8.24 -6.79
C ALA A 414 18.62 -6.85 -7.04
N LYS A 415 19.62 -6.44 -6.23
CA LYS A 415 20.37 -5.19 -6.43
C LYS A 415 21.13 -5.19 -7.76
N ALA A 416 21.77 -6.27 -8.13
CA ALA A 416 22.51 -6.38 -9.39
C ALA A 416 21.57 -6.28 -10.59
N ASP A 417 20.42 -6.94 -10.54
CA ASP A 417 19.39 -6.91 -11.59
C ASP A 417 18.81 -5.48 -11.74
N LEU A 418 18.47 -4.81 -10.61
CA LEU A 418 18.02 -3.42 -10.61
C LEU A 418 19.05 -2.48 -11.24
N LEU A 419 20.32 -2.56 -10.80
CA LEU A 419 21.38 -1.70 -11.32
C LEU A 419 21.72 -2.00 -12.79
N ALA A 420 21.52 -3.21 -13.26
CA ALA A 420 21.65 -3.56 -14.68
C ALA A 420 20.54 -2.90 -15.50
N ALA A 421 19.31 -2.90 -15.02
CA ALA A 421 18.18 -2.22 -15.64
C ALA A 421 18.39 -0.69 -15.68
N VAL A 422 18.82 -0.07 -14.57
CA VAL A 422 19.14 1.37 -14.48
C VAL A 422 20.19 1.76 -15.52
N ARG A 423 21.30 1.00 -15.61
CA ARG A 423 22.35 1.26 -16.63
C ARG A 423 21.84 1.11 -18.07
N ARG A 424 20.98 0.11 -18.33
CA ARG A 424 20.38 -0.10 -19.65
C ARG A 424 19.46 1.04 -20.07
N LEU A 425 18.74 1.63 -19.11
CA LEU A 425 17.88 2.79 -19.30
C LEU A 425 18.68 4.10 -19.51
N GLY A 426 19.98 4.09 -19.23
CA GLY A 426 20.84 5.27 -19.36
C GLY A 426 20.72 6.25 -18.18
N LEU A 427 20.39 5.75 -17.00
CA LEU A 427 20.21 6.48 -15.74
C LEU A 427 21.42 6.34 -14.84
#